data_c48288c4f04161197adb0ec264a354b8
#
_entry.id   c48288c4f04161197adb0ec264a354b8
#
_cell.length_a   1.000
_cell.length_b   1.000
_cell.length_c   1.000
_cell.angle_alpha   90.00
_cell.angle_beta   90.00
_cell.angle_gamma   90.00
#
_symmetry.space_group_name_H-M   'P 1'
#
loop_
_entity.id
_entity.type
_entity.pdbx_description
1 polymer ?
#
loop_
_entity_poly.entity_id
_entity_poly.type
_entity_poly.pdbx_seq_one_letter_code
_entity_poly.pdbx_strand_id
1 'polypeptide(L)'
;MNRLLKIARAATPGKNTQFRKDKYGSSGIRSFLRDVLAMANAPVEGPRYIIVGADYDAQGHKRLNSIDADDFSGKPSYQSLANEYIEPSVRIRYKPVSIEGKRIGVFEIGDCQDRPYMMRIDYSEKLRRGDAYIRTKDSALKMGRRQLAELFERKFRDSVSADDIEIGFPGEIIHKELQVNCCDLSQLPSAEASKKLDELFAVRNQSKKTGSTTVMARLTHARLFGADDPYVDRSPDDLMKEMKELRHKYRDHDNHFLFESRAEHVQMVVYNQGQEPIVDASLSLIMPNHNAFYVAATLPKVPRDDGFADRTPDEIAEYPSVSLKDDSVQVTSKIGDIPIGEPIDVFVAPLRLCAGKDLGGKRFGIRYALHGQNLRSPAKGKLRLIFRK
;
A
#
# COMPACT_ATOMS: atom_id res chain seq x y z
N MET A 1 -5.60 -16.07 23.94
CA MET A 1 -6.29 -15.19 24.93
C MET A 1 -6.43 -13.80 24.32
N ASN A 2 -7.63 -13.21 24.28
CA ASN A 2 -7.89 -11.95 23.59
C ASN A 2 -7.08 -10.78 24.22
N ARG A 3 -6.29 -10.04 23.41
CA ARG A 3 -5.45 -8.90 23.85
C ARG A 3 -6.24 -7.89 24.71
N LEU A 4 -7.44 -7.54 24.27
CA LEU A 4 -8.30 -6.58 24.98
C LEU A 4 -8.74 -7.10 26.36
N LEU A 5 -8.94 -8.42 26.51
CA LEU A 5 -9.25 -9.03 27.79
C LEU A 5 -8.09 -8.89 28.78
N LYS A 6 -6.84 -9.11 28.32
CA LYS A 6 -5.65 -8.91 29.15
C LYS A 6 -5.56 -7.44 29.63
N ILE A 7 -5.75 -6.49 28.69
CA ILE A 7 -5.75 -5.07 29.00
C ILE A 7 -6.85 -4.72 29.99
N ALA A 8 -8.09 -5.15 29.75
CA ALA A 8 -9.20 -4.85 30.62
C ALA A 8 -9.03 -5.42 32.05
N ARG A 9 -8.32 -6.55 32.22
CA ARG A 9 -7.99 -7.12 33.54
C ARG A 9 -6.87 -6.36 34.24
N ALA A 10 -5.76 -6.10 33.54
CA ALA A 10 -4.53 -5.58 34.14
C ALA A 10 -4.47 -4.04 34.21
N ALA A 11 -5.26 -3.33 33.38
CA ALA A 11 -5.20 -1.88 33.33
C ALA A 11 -5.68 -1.22 34.64
N THR A 12 -5.01 -0.11 34.97
CA THR A 12 -5.36 0.81 36.06
C THR A 12 -5.66 2.21 35.49
N PRO A 13 -6.41 3.07 36.20
CA PRO A 13 -6.66 4.44 35.77
C PRO A 13 -5.36 5.20 35.54
N GLY A 14 -5.29 5.95 34.43
CA GLY A 14 -4.09 6.67 34.05
C GLY A 14 -4.29 7.57 32.84
N LYS A 15 -3.17 8.08 32.29
CA LYS A 15 -3.20 8.94 31.11
C LYS A 15 -3.61 8.17 29.84
N ASN A 16 -3.32 6.86 29.75
CA ASN A 16 -3.65 6.00 28.61
C ASN A 16 -4.89 5.13 28.82
N THR A 17 -5.47 5.11 30.02
CA THR A 17 -6.64 4.28 30.34
C THR A 17 -7.63 5.04 31.21
N GLN A 18 -8.87 5.10 30.74
CA GLN A 18 -10.01 5.66 31.47
C GLN A 18 -11.01 4.58 31.81
N PHE A 19 -11.58 4.63 33.01
CA PHE A 19 -12.67 3.76 33.42
C PHE A 19 -13.96 4.57 33.55
N ARG A 20 -15.08 3.94 33.19
CA ARG A 20 -16.43 4.49 33.37
C ARG A 20 -17.35 3.40 33.89
N LYS A 21 -18.10 3.77 34.93
CA LYS A 21 -19.12 2.90 35.52
C LYS A 21 -20.20 2.54 34.51
N ASP A 22 -20.73 3.56 33.82
CA ASP A 22 -21.88 3.45 32.93
C ASP A 22 -21.49 3.57 31.45
N LYS A 23 -22.32 2.98 30.59
CA LYS A 23 -22.24 3.17 29.13
C LYS A 23 -22.47 4.62 28.73
N TYR A 24 -22.10 4.94 27.48
CA TYR A 24 -22.39 6.28 26.95
C TYR A 24 -23.87 6.48 26.58
N GLY A 25 -24.52 5.50 25.95
CA GLY A 25 -25.92 5.60 25.50
C GLY A 25 -26.17 6.81 24.58
N SER A 26 -27.42 7.01 24.16
CA SER A 26 -27.81 8.13 23.27
C SER A 26 -27.65 9.50 23.93
N SER A 27 -27.93 9.60 25.23
CA SER A 27 -27.73 10.85 26.03
C SER A 27 -26.26 11.12 26.36
N GLY A 28 -25.37 10.14 26.21
CA GLY A 28 -23.96 10.22 26.60
C GLY A 28 -23.01 10.61 25.47
N ILE A 29 -23.49 10.90 24.24
CA ILE A 29 -22.66 11.21 23.08
C ILE A 29 -21.71 12.38 23.35
N ARG A 30 -22.17 13.44 24.00
CA ARG A 30 -21.32 14.56 24.41
C ARG A 30 -20.14 14.09 25.27
N SER A 31 -20.41 13.25 26.26
CA SER A 31 -19.37 12.71 27.14
C SER A 31 -18.42 11.79 26.37
N PHE A 32 -18.94 11.00 25.44
CA PHE A 32 -18.15 10.16 24.56
C PHE A 32 -17.16 10.99 23.72
N LEU A 33 -17.64 11.99 22.98
CA LEU A 33 -16.80 12.86 22.16
C LEU A 33 -15.73 13.57 22.97
N ARG A 34 -16.08 14.12 24.14
CA ARG A 34 -15.14 14.75 25.06
C ARG A 34 -14.07 13.77 25.54
N ASP A 35 -14.46 12.58 25.96
CA ASP A 35 -13.55 11.57 26.49
C ASP A 35 -12.63 11.03 25.37
N VAL A 36 -13.14 10.83 24.15
CA VAL A 36 -12.32 10.47 22.98
C VAL A 36 -11.30 11.56 22.65
N LEU A 37 -11.72 12.83 22.60
CA LEU A 37 -10.80 13.96 22.39
C LEU A 37 -9.71 14.00 23.46
N ALA A 38 -10.09 13.84 24.73
CA ALA A 38 -9.14 13.86 25.83
C ALA A 38 -8.13 12.72 25.74
N MET A 39 -8.58 11.53 25.37
CA MET A 39 -7.69 10.37 25.20
C MET A 39 -6.81 10.51 23.96
N ALA A 40 -7.34 11.00 22.83
CA ALA A 40 -6.58 11.23 21.62
C ALA A 40 -5.43 12.24 21.82
N ASN A 41 -5.67 13.28 22.62
CA ASN A 41 -4.68 14.29 22.97
C ASN A 41 -3.78 13.93 24.17
N ALA A 42 -4.00 12.77 24.81
CA ALA A 42 -3.18 12.39 25.95
C ALA A 42 -1.68 12.31 25.57
N PRO A 43 -0.78 12.85 26.42
CA PRO A 43 0.66 12.84 26.15
C PRO A 43 1.27 11.46 26.47
N VAL A 44 0.85 10.45 25.70
CA VAL A 44 1.30 9.06 25.81
C VAL A 44 1.52 8.49 24.42
N GLU A 45 2.38 7.50 24.31
CA GLU A 45 2.59 6.74 23.08
C GLU A 45 1.70 5.49 23.06
N GLY A 46 1.46 4.98 21.85
CA GLY A 46 0.66 3.78 21.63
C GLY A 46 -0.85 3.96 21.82
N PRO A 47 -1.62 2.89 21.82
CA PRO A 47 -3.08 2.93 21.90
C PRO A 47 -3.58 3.34 23.28
N ARG A 48 -4.73 4.02 23.33
CA ARG A 48 -5.43 4.47 24.52
C ARG A 48 -6.72 3.68 24.67
N TYR A 49 -7.18 3.54 25.92
CA TYR A 49 -8.32 2.69 26.23
C TYR A 49 -9.35 3.43 27.08
N ILE A 50 -10.63 3.30 26.73
CA ILE A 50 -11.74 3.63 27.60
C ILE A 50 -12.48 2.33 27.93
N ILE A 51 -12.55 1.99 29.20
CA ILE A 51 -13.18 0.78 29.69
C ILE A 51 -14.50 1.18 30.36
N VAL A 52 -15.62 0.74 29.79
CA VAL A 52 -16.97 1.01 30.29
C VAL A 52 -17.55 -0.22 30.94
N GLY A 53 -18.33 -0.03 31.99
CA GLY A 53 -18.82 -1.11 32.86
C GLY A 53 -17.82 -1.48 33.95
N ALA A 54 -16.87 -0.61 34.25
CA ALA A 54 -15.94 -0.79 35.36
C ALA A 54 -15.56 0.55 35.97
N ASP A 55 -15.37 0.57 37.28
CA ASP A 55 -14.87 1.71 38.04
C ASP A 55 -13.91 1.26 39.15
N TYR A 56 -13.40 2.23 39.91
CA TYR A 56 -12.57 1.98 41.08
C TYR A 56 -13.21 2.65 42.29
N ASP A 57 -13.25 1.93 43.39
CA ASP A 57 -13.70 2.52 44.67
C ASP A 57 -12.65 3.41 45.30
N ALA A 58 -13.02 4.06 46.42
CA ALA A 58 -12.13 4.96 47.14
C ALA A 58 -10.88 4.26 47.74
N GLN A 59 -10.92 2.95 47.87
CA GLN A 59 -9.83 2.11 48.35
C GLN A 59 -8.92 1.61 47.19
N GLY A 60 -9.27 1.94 45.94
CA GLY A 60 -8.52 1.49 44.75
C GLY A 60 -8.85 0.08 44.29
N HIS A 61 -9.93 -0.53 44.76
CA HIS A 61 -10.39 -1.82 44.24
C HIS A 61 -11.25 -1.66 42.99
N LYS A 62 -10.99 -2.47 42.01
CA LYS A 62 -11.73 -2.49 40.75
C LYS A 62 -13.11 -3.11 40.94
N ARG A 63 -14.16 -2.37 40.57
CA ARG A 63 -15.55 -2.85 40.57
C ARG A 63 -16.02 -3.05 39.13
N LEU A 64 -16.63 -4.21 38.87
CA LEU A 64 -17.17 -4.54 37.55
C LEU A 64 -18.71 -4.40 37.59
N ASN A 65 -19.24 -3.57 36.70
CA ASN A 65 -20.66 -3.38 36.45
C ASN A 65 -21.00 -3.96 35.09
N SER A 66 -21.95 -4.93 35.02
CA SER A 66 -22.30 -5.52 33.72
C SER A 66 -22.99 -4.49 32.81
N ILE A 67 -22.66 -4.52 31.52
CA ILE A 67 -23.30 -3.73 30.47
C ILE A 67 -24.18 -4.65 29.63
N ASP A 68 -25.40 -4.21 29.28
CA ASP A 68 -26.33 -4.96 28.46
C ASP A 68 -25.83 -5.18 27.03
N ALA A 69 -26.31 -6.26 26.40
CA ALA A 69 -25.87 -6.64 25.04
C ALA A 69 -26.21 -5.58 23.99
N ASP A 70 -27.32 -4.88 24.12
CA ASP A 70 -27.79 -3.86 23.18
C ASP A 70 -26.92 -2.62 23.12
N ASP A 71 -26.03 -2.44 24.09
CA ASP A 71 -25.07 -1.31 24.14
C ASP A 71 -23.97 -1.40 23.10
N PHE A 72 -23.84 -2.53 22.42
CA PHE A 72 -22.81 -2.79 21.43
C PHE A 72 -23.29 -2.56 19.99
N SER A 73 -24.57 -2.31 19.77
CA SER A 73 -25.21 -2.18 18.44
C SER A 73 -25.59 -0.75 18.04
N GLY A 74 -24.97 0.27 18.65
CA GLY A 74 -25.30 1.67 18.41
C GLY A 74 -25.35 2.08 16.94
N LYS A 75 -26.43 2.73 16.54
CA LYS A 75 -26.56 3.44 15.25
C LYS A 75 -26.88 4.91 15.56
N PRO A 76 -26.01 5.85 15.11
CA PRO A 76 -24.74 5.66 14.41
C PRO A 76 -23.66 4.98 15.26
N SER A 77 -22.68 4.35 14.60
CA SER A 77 -21.58 3.70 15.30
C SER A 77 -20.67 4.74 15.98
N TYR A 78 -19.96 4.32 17.02
CA TYR A 78 -18.99 5.21 17.70
C TYR A 78 -17.90 5.74 16.76
N GLN A 79 -17.46 4.94 15.78
CA GLN A 79 -16.52 5.40 14.74
C GLN A 79 -17.16 6.45 13.82
N SER A 80 -18.43 6.27 13.44
CA SER A 80 -19.16 7.24 12.60
C SER A 80 -19.32 8.57 13.32
N LEU A 81 -19.68 8.55 14.63
CA LEU A 81 -19.75 9.75 15.46
C LEU A 81 -18.39 10.46 15.54
N ALA A 82 -17.32 9.71 15.75
CA ALA A 82 -15.99 10.32 15.80
C ALA A 82 -15.60 10.95 14.45
N ASN A 83 -15.87 10.27 13.33
CA ASN A 83 -15.59 10.80 11.99
C ASN A 83 -16.42 12.06 11.66
N GLU A 84 -17.63 12.15 12.20
CA GLU A 84 -18.50 13.30 11.98
C GLU A 84 -18.06 14.53 12.79
N TYR A 85 -17.67 14.33 14.05
CA TYR A 85 -17.49 15.43 15.00
C TYR A 85 -16.04 15.76 15.36
N ILE A 86 -15.06 14.90 15.05
CA ILE A 86 -13.65 15.07 15.45
C ILE A 86 -12.75 15.24 14.23
N GLU A 87 -11.83 16.19 14.33
CA GLU A 87 -10.74 16.40 13.39
C GLU A 87 -9.38 16.53 14.11
N PRO A 88 -8.27 16.01 13.54
CA PRO A 88 -8.22 15.05 12.43
C PRO A 88 -8.98 13.76 12.73
N SER A 89 -9.14 12.87 11.75
CA SER A 89 -9.87 11.61 11.96
C SER A 89 -9.14 10.74 13.00
N VAL A 90 -9.89 10.16 13.93
CA VAL A 90 -9.39 9.29 14.99
C VAL A 90 -9.94 7.88 14.81
N ARG A 91 -9.09 6.87 14.96
CA ARG A 91 -9.49 5.47 14.83
C ARG A 91 -10.03 4.94 16.15
N ILE A 92 -11.26 4.45 16.15
CA ILE A 92 -11.91 3.88 17.32
C ILE A 92 -12.35 2.44 17.03
N ARG A 93 -11.98 1.52 17.92
CA ARG A 93 -12.49 0.16 17.94
C ARG A 93 -13.21 -0.09 19.25
N TYR A 94 -14.47 -0.50 19.17
CA TYR A 94 -15.27 -0.87 20.32
C TYR A 94 -15.55 -2.37 20.32
N LYS A 95 -15.22 -3.07 21.42
CA LYS A 95 -15.46 -4.51 21.56
C LYS A 95 -15.93 -4.86 22.97
N PRO A 96 -16.93 -5.75 23.09
CA PRO A 96 -17.30 -6.34 24.36
C PRO A 96 -16.26 -7.38 24.80
N VAL A 97 -16.00 -7.44 26.08
CA VAL A 97 -15.22 -8.51 26.74
C VAL A 97 -15.93 -8.97 28.01
N SER A 98 -15.76 -10.24 28.36
CA SER A 98 -16.33 -10.81 29.60
C SER A 98 -15.22 -11.04 30.62
N ILE A 99 -15.40 -10.51 31.82
CA ILE A 99 -14.51 -10.70 32.98
C ILE A 99 -15.37 -11.16 34.15
N GLU A 100 -15.05 -12.31 34.74
CA GLU A 100 -15.77 -12.88 35.90
C GLU A 100 -17.29 -12.98 35.68
N GLY A 101 -17.69 -13.40 34.48
CA GLY A 101 -19.10 -13.50 34.09
C GLY A 101 -19.80 -12.17 33.81
N LYS A 102 -19.17 -11.02 34.04
CA LYS A 102 -19.69 -9.70 33.76
C LYS A 102 -19.22 -9.21 32.38
N ARG A 103 -20.12 -8.60 31.61
CA ARG A 103 -19.83 -8.03 30.29
C ARG A 103 -19.47 -6.56 30.42
N ILE A 104 -18.32 -6.18 29.90
CA ILE A 104 -17.83 -4.80 29.86
C ILE A 104 -17.47 -4.41 28.43
N GLY A 105 -17.41 -3.13 28.13
CA GLY A 105 -17.01 -2.60 26.82
C GLY A 105 -15.60 -2.00 26.85
N VAL A 106 -14.82 -2.24 25.82
CA VAL A 106 -13.48 -1.68 25.65
C VAL A 106 -13.42 -0.89 24.36
N PHE A 107 -13.16 0.40 24.47
CA PHE A 107 -12.75 1.26 23.36
C PHE A 107 -11.24 1.26 23.27
N GLU A 108 -10.72 0.97 22.11
CA GLU A 108 -9.33 1.18 21.72
C GLU A 108 -9.28 2.39 20.79
N ILE A 109 -8.54 3.42 21.20
CA ILE A 109 -8.33 4.66 20.45
C ILE A 109 -6.89 4.62 19.97
N GLY A 110 -6.70 4.55 18.64
CA GLY A 110 -5.39 4.34 18.00
C GLY A 110 -4.96 5.50 17.14
N ASP A 111 -3.71 5.41 16.70
CA ASP A 111 -3.09 6.27 15.67
C ASP A 111 -3.24 7.80 15.97
N CYS A 112 -3.06 8.19 17.24
CA CYS A 112 -3.19 9.57 17.69
C CYS A 112 -1.87 10.35 17.54
N GLN A 113 -1.30 10.34 16.36
CA GLN A 113 -0.04 11.04 16.05
C GLN A 113 -0.28 12.50 15.64
N ASP A 114 -1.43 12.81 15.05
CA ASP A 114 -1.73 14.11 14.47
C ASP A 114 -2.45 15.06 15.46
N ARG A 115 -1.88 15.19 16.68
CA ARG A 115 -2.39 16.10 17.72
C ARG A 115 -2.17 17.57 17.35
N PRO A 116 -3.07 18.52 17.73
CA PRO A 116 -4.25 18.32 18.58
C PRO A 116 -5.48 17.83 17.82
N TYR A 117 -6.23 16.93 18.46
CA TYR A 117 -7.58 16.53 18.03
C TYR A 117 -8.60 17.48 18.63
N MET A 118 -9.55 17.96 17.81
CA MET A 118 -10.54 18.94 18.23
C MET A 118 -11.91 18.69 17.59
N MET A 119 -12.92 19.38 18.08
CA MET A 119 -14.26 19.33 17.47
C MET A 119 -14.23 19.99 16.09
N ARG A 120 -14.70 19.26 15.08
CA ARG A 120 -14.82 19.72 13.68
C ARG A 120 -16.04 20.61 13.48
N ILE A 121 -17.15 20.28 14.15
CA ILE A 121 -18.43 21.00 14.10
C ILE A 121 -19.02 21.09 15.52
N ASP A 122 -20.00 21.95 15.70
CA ASP A 122 -20.73 22.07 16.97
C ASP A 122 -21.57 20.82 17.22
N TYR A 123 -21.45 20.22 18.39
CA TYR A 123 -22.36 19.18 18.86
C TYR A 123 -23.45 19.76 19.79
N SER A 124 -23.09 20.72 20.62
CA SER A 124 -23.97 21.37 21.58
C SER A 124 -23.34 22.68 22.07
N GLU A 125 -24.11 23.52 22.81
CA GLU A 125 -23.58 24.73 23.40
C GLU A 125 -22.33 24.54 24.29
N LYS A 126 -22.18 23.34 24.88
CA LYS A 126 -21.06 23.00 25.78
C LYS A 126 -19.94 22.19 25.05
N LEU A 127 -20.08 21.93 23.78
CA LEU A 127 -19.08 21.21 22.97
C LEU A 127 -19.13 21.75 21.53
N ARG A 128 -18.32 22.79 21.31
CA ARG A 128 -18.34 23.58 20.07
C ARG A 128 -17.15 23.27 19.16
N ARG A 129 -17.25 23.66 17.92
CA ARG A 129 -16.17 23.61 16.94
C ARG A 129 -14.90 24.25 17.53
N GLY A 130 -13.76 23.57 17.34
CA GLY A 130 -12.46 23.99 17.87
C GLY A 130 -12.21 23.62 19.33
N ASP A 131 -13.21 23.10 20.05
CA ASP A 131 -13.01 22.61 21.42
C ASP A 131 -12.10 21.39 21.41
N ALA A 132 -11.03 21.43 22.19
CA ALA A 132 -10.12 20.33 22.42
C ALA A 132 -10.01 20.00 23.92
N TYR A 133 -9.80 18.74 24.22
CA TYR A 133 -9.65 18.25 25.59
C TYR A 133 -8.38 17.41 25.70
N ILE A 134 -7.75 17.45 26.85
CA ILE A 134 -6.56 16.65 27.17
C ILE A 134 -6.81 15.78 28.39
N ARG A 135 -6.35 14.54 28.37
CA ARG A 135 -6.41 13.64 29.51
C ARG A 135 -5.27 13.96 30.49
N THR A 136 -5.64 14.30 31.71
CA THR A 136 -4.77 14.25 32.85
C THR A 136 -4.84 12.87 33.51
N LYS A 137 -4.19 12.65 34.65
CA LYS A 137 -4.28 11.38 35.38
C LYS A 137 -5.74 10.97 35.65
N ASP A 138 -6.55 11.91 36.10
CA ASP A 138 -7.86 11.61 36.69
C ASP A 138 -9.05 12.22 35.94
N SER A 139 -8.82 13.22 35.07
CA SER A 139 -9.89 13.97 34.43
C SER A 139 -9.58 14.36 32.97
N ALA A 140 -10.63 14.74 32.25
CA ALA A 140 -10.55 15.39 30.94
C ALA A 140 -10.69 16.92 31.15
N LEU A 141 -9.66 17.67 30.81
CA LEU A 141 -9.65 19.13 30.91
C LEU A 141 -9.76 19.75 29.53
N LYS A 142 -10.55 20.83 29.42
CA LYS A 142 -10.61 21.63 28.20
C LYS A 142 -9.27 22.34 27.98
N MET A 143 -8.73 22.26 26.83
CA MET A 143 -7.44 22.87 26.49
C MET A 143 -7.60 24.36 26.26
N GLY A 144 -6.70 25.12 26.86
CA GLY A 144 -6.57 26.55 26.61
C GLY A 144 -5.59 26.82 25.45
N ARG A 145 -5.52 28.11 25.03
CA ARG A 145 -4.66 28.60 23.95
C ARG A 145 -3.21 28.13 24.10
N ARG A 146 -2.63 28.22 25.30
CA ARG A 146 -1.24 27.84 25.56
C ARG A 146 -0.98 26.35 25.22
N GLN A 147 -1.86 25.46 25.72
CA GLN A 147 -1.70 24.02 25.50
C GLN A 147 -1.88 23.64 24.04
N LEU A 148 -2.81 24.31 23.32
CA LEU A 148 -2.97 24.14 21.88
C LEU A 148 -1.72 24.64 21.12
N ALA A 149 -1.20 25.83 21.48
CA ALA A 149 0.01 26.36 20.87
C ALA A 149 1.21 25.40 21.05
N GLU A 150 1.41 24.87 22.27
CA GLU A 150 2.47 23.90 22.55
C GLU A 150 2.36 22.61 21.71
N LEU A 151 1.14 22.11 21.47
CA LEU A 151 0.95 20.93 20.62
C LEU A 151 1.19 21.25 19.13
N PHE A 152 0.72 22.40 18.66
CA PHE A 152 1.01 22.84 17.29
C PHE A 152 2.50 23.12 17.08
N GLU A 153 3.16 23.78 18.02
CA GLU A 153 4.61 24.06 17.95
C GLU A 153 5.41 22.75 17.88
N ARG A 154 5.07 21.77 18.73
CA ARG A 154 5.70 20.43 18.65
C ARG A 154 5.50 19.79 17.29
N LYS A 155 4.24 19.75 16.81
CA LYS A 155 3.92 19.21 15.49
C LYS A 155 4.73 19.88 14.37
N PHE A 156 4.97 21.19 14.48
CA PHE A 156 5.67 21.93 13.44
C PHE A 156 7.19 22.00 13.66
N ARG A 157 7.68 21.87 14.87
CA ARG A 157 9.11 21.86 15.18
C ARG A 157 9.80 20.61 14.64
N ASP A 158 9.16 19.46 14.81
CA ASP A 158 9.72 18.15 14.43
C ASP A 158 9.20 17.70 13.04
N SER A 159 8.72 18.62 12.19
CA SER A 159 8.15 18.28 10.89
C SER A 159 8.98 18.81 9.74
N VAL A 160 9.27 17.92 8.80
CA VAL A 160 9.94 18.25 7.54
C VAL A 160 8.94 18.90 6.57
N SER A 161 9.37 19.96 5.87
CA SER A 161 8.59 20.56 4.80
C SER A 161 8.65 19.69 3.54
N ALA A 162 7.54 19.58 2.84
CA ALA A 162 7.52 18.91 1.54
C ALA A 162 8.36 19.63 0.48
N ASP A 163 8.58 20.94 0.67
CA ASP A 163 9.37 21.77 -0.26
C ASP A 163 10.89 21.50 -0.14
N ASP A 164 11.33 20.94 0.99
CA ASP A 164 12.73 20.57 1.22
C ASP A 164 13.08 19.19 0.64
N ILE A 165 12.14 18.55 -0.08
CA ILE A 165 12.31 17.19 -0.57
C ILE A 165 12.36 17.19 -2.09
N GLU A 166 13.45 16.67 -2.62
CA GLU A 166 13.62 16.45 -4.04
C GLU A 166 13.49 14.97 -4.39
N ILE A 167 12.67 14.63 -5.41
CA ILE A 167 12.44 13.25 -5.87
C ILE A 167 12.57 13.22 -7.39
N GLY A 168 13.29 12.23 -7.92
CA GLY A 168 13.44 12.06 -9.34
C GLY A 168 14.27 10.84 -9.72
N PHE A 169 14.79 10.85 -10.92
CA PHE A 169 15.67 9.81 -11.44
C PHE A 169 17.13 10.16 -11.16
N PRO A 170 17.98 9.18 -10.85
CA PRO A 170 19.39 9.41 -10.51
C PRO A 170 20.17 9.94 -11.72
N GLY A 171 21.18 10.79 -11.46
CA GLY A 171 22.10 11.38 -12.40
C GLY A 171 23.07 12.31 -11.68
N GLU A 172 23.87 13.11 -12.42
CA GLU A 172 24.69 14.17 -11.82
C GLU A 172 23.82 15.16 -11.02
N ILE A 173 22.60 15.37 -11.51
CA ILE A 173 21.52 16.06 -10.82
C ILE A 173 20.28 15.14 -10.81
N ILE A 174 19.33 15.41 -9.95
CA ILE A 174 18.07 14.65 -9.92
C ILE A 174 17.19 15.05 -11.09
N HIS A 175 16.97 14.11 -12.02
CA HIS A 175 16.21 14.36 -13.23
C HIS A 175 14.71 14.15 -13.01
N LYS A 176 13.89 15.00 -13.62
CA LYS A 176 12.43 14.86 -13.59
C LYS A 176 11.88 14.07 -14.79
N GLU A 177 12.73 13.71 -15.72
CA GLU A 177 12.39 12.98 -16.93
C GLU A 177 13.32 11.78 -17.10
N LEU A 178 12.77 10.64 -17.50
CA LEU A 178 13.51 9.43 -17.84
C LEU A 178 13.19 9.03 -19.28
N GLN A 179 14.23 8.69 -20.02
CA GLN A 179 14.10 8.14 -21.36
C GLN A 179 13.99 6.63 -21.28
N VAL A 180 12.96 6.07 -21.91
CA VAL A 180 12.67 4.63 -21.95
C VAL A 180 12.75 4.17 -23.39
N ASN A 181 13.58 3.19 -23.67
CA ASN A 181 13.70 2.62 -25.03
C ASN A 181 12.52 1.70 -25.30
N CYS A 182 11.97 1.79 -26.51
CA CYS A 182 10.90 0.92 -26.96
C CYS A 182 11.45 -0.40 -27.53
N CYS A 183 10.81 -1.51 -27.21
CA CYS A 183 11.13 -2.82 -27.72
C CYS A 183 10.11 -3.30 -28.77
N ASP A 184 10.49 -4.29 -29.56
CA ASP A 184 9.62 -4.97 -30.52
C ASP A 184 8.88 -6.12 -29.83
N LEU A 185 7.59 -5.91 -29.53
CA LEU A 185 6.75 -6.93 -28.89
C LEU A 185 6.47 -8.15 -29.81
N SER A 186 6.75 -8.07 -31.13
CA SER A 186 6.66 -9.22 -32.03
C SER A 186 7.74 -10.26 -31.77
N GLN A 187 8.79 -9.91 -31.03
CA GLN A 187 9.88 -10.79 -30.58
C GLN A 187 9.58 -11.50 -29.25
N LEU A 188 8.38 -11.35 -28.70
CA LEU A 188 7.98 -12.14 -27.52
C LEU A 188 8.09 -13.63 -27.83
N PRO A 189 8.63 -14.44 -26.91
CA PRO A 189 8.71 -15.91 -27.09
C PRO A 189 7.38 -16.56 -27.51
N SER A 190 6.26 -16.13 -26.90
CA SER A 190 4.93 -16.59 -27.30
C SER A 190 4.53 -16.14 -28.72
N ALA A 191 4.90 -14.94 -29.14
CA ALA A 191 4.58 -14.39 -30.44
C ALA A 191 5.41 -15.11 -31.52
N GLU A 192 6.69 -15.33 -31.27
CA GLU A 192 7.56 -16.13 -32.19
C GLU A 192 7.08 -17.58 -32.30
N ALA A 193 6.69 -18.19 -31.16
CA ALA A 193 6.13 -19.53 -31.17
C ALA A 193 4.80 -19.59 -31.95
N SER A 194 3.93 -18.60 -31.77
CA SER A 194 2.67 -18.48 -32.53
C SER A 194 2.95 -18.40 -34.05
N LYS A 195 3.88 -17.53 -34.44
CA LYS A 195 4.25 -17.36 -35.84
C LYS A 195 4.76 -18.67 -36.46
N LYS A 196 5.64 -19.40 -35.74
CA LYS A 196 6.12 -20.71 -36.20
C LYS A 196 5.00 -21.73 -36.33
N LEU A 197 4.04 -21.76 -35.42
CA LEU A 197 2.86 -22.63 -35.51
C LEU A 197 1.97 -22.25 -36.69
N ASP A 198 1.72 -20.97 -36.93
CA ASP A 198 0.96 -20.51 -38.09
C ASP A 198 1.64 -20.91 -39.41
N GLU A 199 2.96 -20.76 -39.51
CA GLU A 199 3.76 -21.22 -40.67
C GLU A 199 3.65 -22.74 -40.89
N LEU A 200 3.71 -23.53 -39.79
CA LEU A 200 3.53 -24.98 -39.84
C LEU A 200 2.13 -25.38 -40.33
N PHE A 201 1.08 -24.69 -39.85
CA PHE A 201 -0.29 -24.91 -40.33
C PHE A 201 -0.43 -24.59 -41.82
N ALA A 202 0.13 -23.47 -42.28
CA ALA A 202 0.09 -23.07 -43.67
C ALA A 202 0.77 -24.12 -44.58
N VAL A 203 1.98 -24.56 -44.19
CA VAL A 203 2.75 -25.59 -44.93
C VAL A 203 2.00 -26.93 -44.96
N ARG A 204 1.41 -27.35 -43.82
CA ARG A 204 0.65 -28.60 -43.71
C ARG A 204 -0.61 -28.57 -44.59
N ASN A 205 -1.30 -27.45 -44.65
CA ASN A 205 -2.46 -27.28 -45.52
C ASN A 205 -2.08 -27.26 -47.01
N GLN A 206 -0.93 -26.69 -47.35
CA GLN A 206 -0.39 -26.72 -48.69
C GLN A 206 0.04 -28.14 -49.10
N SER A 207 0.74 -28.88 -48.24
CA SER A 207 1.16 -30.25 -48.52
C SER A 207 0.01 -31.22 -48.74
N LYS A 208 -1.10 -31.03 -48.00
CA LYS A 208 -2.37 -31.77 -48.21
C LYS A 208 -2.99 -31.49 -49.57
N LYS A 209 -2.80 -30.27 -50.13
CA LYS A 209 -3.35 -29.88 -51.45
C LYS A 209 -2.44 -30.29 -52.61
N THR A 210 -1.12 -30.30 -52.43
CA THR A 210 -0.14 -30.50 -53.50
C THR A 210 0.55 -31.88 -53.52
N GLY A 211 0.37 -32.70 -52.47
CA GLY A 211 0.98 -34.05 -52.38
C GLY A 211 2.52 -34.05 -52.29
N SER A 212 3.16 -32.90 -52.03
CA SER A 212 4.62 -32.76 -52.07
C SER A 212 5.29 -33.24 -50.79
N THR A 213 6.13 -34.27 -50.91
CA THR A 213 6.94 -34.85 -49.81
C THR A 213 8.10 -33.97 -49.37
N THR A 214 8.56 -33.03 -50.21
CA THR A 214 9.71 -32.15 -49.91
C THR A 214 9.42 -31.13 -48.83
N VAL A 215 8.17 -30.74 -48.69
CA VAL A 215 7.73 -29.79 -47.65
C VAL A 215 7.65 -30.47 -46.29
N MET A 216 7.29 -31.76 -46.26
CA MET A 216 7.24 -32.55 -45.01
C MET A 216 8.64 -32.76 -44.43
N ALA A 217 9.68 -32.88 -45.24
CA ALA A 217 11.07 -33.06 -44.78
C ALA A 217 11.61 -31.80 -44.04
N ARG A 218 11.15 -30.59 -44.38
CA ARG A 218 11.50 -29.36 -43.67
C ARG A 218 10.82 -29.23 -42.31
N LEU A 219 9.68 -29.90 -42.13
CA LEU A 219 8.92 -29.86 -40.87
C LEU A 219 9.45 -30.85 -39.84
N THR A 220 10.13 -31.93 -40.25
CA THR A 220 10.69 -32.96 -39.34
C THR A 220 11.74 -32.43 -38.40
N HIS A 221 12.37 -31.31 -38.70
CA HIS A 221 13.40 -30.68 -37.85
C HIS A 221 12.90 -29.44 -37.10
N ALA A 222 11.63 -29.02 -37.28
CA ALA A 222 11.08 -27.89 -36.57
C ALA A 222 10.69 -28.31 -35.14
N ARG A 223 11.57 -28.05 -34.17
CA ARG A 223 11.27 -28.16 -32.75
C ARG A 223 10.95 -26.77 -32.19
N LEU A 224 9.81 -26.61 -31.54
CA LEU A 224 9.54 -25.47 -30.68
C LEU A 224 10.14 -25.73 -29.31
N PHE A 225 10.65 -24.67 -28.67
CA PHE A 225 11.30 -24.76 -27.39
C PHE A 225 10.40 -25.48 -26.36
N GLY A 226 10.91 -26.51 -25.69
CA GLY A 226 10.20 -27.24 -24.64
C GLY A 226 9.20 -28.32 -25.12
N ALA A 227 9.25 -28.75 -26.34
CA ALA A 227 8.49 -29.92 -26.84
C ALA A 227 9.41 -31.12 -27.03
N ASP A 228 9.11 -32.23 -26.35
CA ASP A 228 9.89 -33.49 -26.47
C ASP A 228 9.62 -34.20 -27.79
N ASP A 229 8.43 -33.97 -28.42
CA ASP A 229 8.02 -34.62 -29.67
C ASP A 229 8.02 -33.67 -30.87
N PRO A 230 8.41 -34.17 -32.07
CA PRO A 230 8.35 -33.39 -33.30
C PRO A 230 6.92 -32.97 -33.65
N TYR A 231 6.74 -31.71 -34.08
CA TYR A 231 5.41 -31.17 -34.42
C TYR A 231 4.74 -31.88 -35.60
N VAL A 232 5.52 -32.60 -36.43
CA VAL A 232 5.03 -33.34 -37.58
C VAL A 232 4.07 -34.47 -37.19
N ASP A 233 4.27 -35.06 -36.01
CA ASP A 233 3.50 -36.23 -35.55
C ASP A 233 2.24 -35.86 -34.81
N ARG A 234 2.00 -34.57 -34.53
CA ARG A 234 0.84 -34.10 -33.78
C ARG A 234 -0.39 -33.91 -34.67
N SER A 235 -1.56 -34.24 -34.14
CA SER A 235 -2.83 -33.99 -34.84
C SER A 235 -3.10 -32.50 -35.03
N PRO A 236 -3.92 -32.08 -36.03
CA PRO A 236 -4.34 -30.69 -36.17
C PRO A 236 -5.08 -30.17 -34.94
N ASP A 237 -5.82 -31.03 -34.23
CA ASP A 237 -6.58 -30.66 -33.04
C ASP A 237 -5.63 -30.41 -31.86
N ASP A 238 -4.57 -31.20 -31.72
CA ASP A 238 -3.52 -30.98 -30.70
C ASP A 238 -2.77 -29.68 -30.95
N LEU A 239 -2.44 -29.36 -32.19
CA LEU A 239 -1.80 -28.10 -32.55
C LEU A 239 -2.71 -26.89 -32.28
N MET A 240 -4.02 -27.01 -32.59
CA MET A 240 -4.98 -25.95 -32.25
C MET A 240 -5.15 -25.76 -30.73
N LYS A 241 -5.12 -26.84 -29.97
CA LYS A 241 -5.14 -26.77 -28.49
C LYS A 241 -3.86 -26.09 -28.00
N GLU A 242 -2.71 -26.46 -28.53
CA GLU A 242 -1.43 -25.84 -28.16
C GLU A 242 -1.42 -24.34 -28.48
N MET A 243 -1.92 -23.92 -29.65
CA MET A 243 -2.08 -22.50 -29.98
C MET A 243 -2.92 -21.71 -28.94
N LYS A 244 -3.99 -22.32 -28.43
CA LYS A 244 -4.83 -21.68 -27.39
C LYS A 244 -4.11 -21.57 -26.04
N GLU A 245 -3.29 -22.56 -25.70
CA GLU A 245 -2.56 -22.64 -24.45
C GLU A 245 -1.19 -21.91 -24.51
N LEU A 246 -0.75 -21.49 -25.69
CA LEU A 246 0.59 -20.98 -25.94
C LEU A 246 0.97 -19.80 -25.05
N ARG A 247 0.09 -18.82 -24.91
CA ARG A 247 0.32 -17.66 -24.02
C ARG A 247 0.49 -18.07 -22.55
N HIS A 248 -0.21 -19.11 -22.12
CA HIS A 248 -0.08 -19.61 -20.76
C HIS A 248 1.23 -20.36 -20.56
N LYS A 249 1.59 -21.21 -21.54
CA LYS A 249 2.82 -22.00 -21.53
C LYS A 249 4.09 -21.13 -21.57
N TYR A 250 4.06 -20.06 -22.37
CA TYR A 250 5.19 -19.13 -22.53
C TYR A 250 5.18 -17.94 -21.58
N ARG A 251 4.24 -17.86 -20.64
CA ARG A 251 4.09 -16.70 -19.75
C ARG A 251 5.36 -16.33 -19.01
N ASP A 252 6.08 -17.29 -18.47
CA ASP A 252 7.30 -17.03 -17.72
C ASP A 252 8.46 -16.59 -18.64
N HIS A 253 8.54 -17.14 -19.86
CA HIS A 253 9.49 -16.68 -20.88
C HIS A 253 9.18 -15.27 -21.37
N ASP A 254 7.89 -14.96 -21.60
CA ASP A 254 7.46 -13.62 -21.99
C ASP A 254 7.74 -12.60 -20.86
N ASN A 255 7.49 -12.97 -19.61
CA ASN A 255 7.81 -12.13 -18.47
C ASN A 255 9.32 -11.90 -18.35
N HIS A 256 10.15 -12.94 -18.54
CA HIS A 256 11.60 -12.78 -18.56
C HIS A 256 12.06 -11.88 -19.70
N PHE A 257 11.53 -12.07 -20.89
CA PHE A 257 11.82 -11.22 -22.05
C PHE A 257 11.47 -9.76 -21.77
N LEU A 258 10.24 -9.49 -21.30
CA LEU A 258 9.75 -8.14 -21.03
C LEU A 258 10.47 -7.46 -19.88
N PHE A 259 10.78 -8.20 -18.80
CA PHE A 259 11.17 -7.61 -17.52
C PHE A 259 12.63 -7.87 -17.10
N GLU A 260 13.39 -8.63 -17.90
CA GLU A 260 14.85 -8.76 -17.74
C GLU A 260 15.58 -8.45 -19.05
N SER A 261 15.22 -9.10 -20.17
CA SER A 261 15.96 -8.96 -21.42
C SER A 261 15.76 -7.62 -22.11
N ARG A 262 14.57 -7.02 -21.98
CA ARG A 262 14.14 -5.77 -22.66
C ARG A 262 13.65 -4.69 -21.72
N ALA A 263 13.74 -4.90 -20.42
CA ALA A 263 13.31 -3.93 -19.43
C ALA A 263 14.29 -2.78 -19.25
N GLU A 264 13.74 -1.58 -19.05
CA GLU A 264 14.44 -0.53 -18.36
C GLU A 264 14.36 -0.77 -16.84
N HIS A 265 15.51 -0.84 -16.20
CA HIS A 265 15.63 -0.97 -14.75
C HIS A 265 15.59 0.41 -14.13
N VAL A 266 14.42 0.83 -13.70
CA VAL A 266 14.19 2.19 -13.23
C VAL A 266 14.47 2.28 -11.75
N GLN A 267 15.46 3.09 -11.40
CA GLN A 267 15.72 3.55 -10.05
C GLN A 267 15.21 4.98 -9.88
N MET A 268 14.83 5.32 -8.68
CA MET A 268 14.49 6.67 -8.26
C MET A 268 15.28 7.03 -7.01
N VAL A 269 15.51 8.31 -6.83
CA VAL A 269 16.18 8.83 -5.63
C VAL A 269 15.30 9.85 -4.96
N VAL A 270 15.42 9.90 -3.64
CA VAL A 270 14.86 10.95 -2.80
C VAL A 270 16.00 11.64 -2.07
N TYR A 271 15.96 12.96 -2.03
CA TYR A 271 16.95 13.80 -1.39
C TYR A 271 16.25 14.75 -0.43
N ASN A 272 16.65 14.70 0.84
CA ASN A 272 16.14 15.54 1.90
C ASN A 272 17.10 16.71 2.14
N GLN A 273 16.69 17.91 1.75
CA GLN A 273 17.43 19.17 1.94
C GLN A 273 17.03 19.88 3.25
N GLY A 274 16.10 19.29 4.01
CA GLY A 274 15.62 19.85 5.27
C GLY A 274 16.62 19.76 6.40
N GLN A 275 16.19 20.11 7.62
CA GLN A 275 17.03 20.12 8.82
C GLN A 275 16.82 18.89 9.70
N GLU A 276 15.81 18.07 9.42
CA GLU A 276 15.46 16.88 10.17
C GLU A 276 15.35 15.66 9.22
N PRO A 277 15.74 14.46 9.65
CA PRO A 277 15.54 13.24 8.86
C PRO A 277 14.04 12.95 8.70
N ILE A 278 13.65 12.32 7.59
CA ILE A 278 12.29 11.85 7.39
C ILE A 278 12.18 10.45 7.99
N VAL A 279 11.19 10.22 8.85
CA VAL A 279 11.02 8.94 9.57
C VAL A 279 9.99 8.07 8.87
N ASP A 280 10.30 6.77 8.70
CA ASP A 280 9.45 5.72 8.13
C ASP A 280 8.78 6.16 6.81
N ALA A 281 9.62 6.56 5.87
CA ALA A 281 9.18 7.06 4.58
C ALA A 281 8.67 5.95 3.66
N SER A 282 7.64 6.28 2.88
CA SER A 282 7.12 5.43 1.81
C SER A 282 6.72 6.26 0.59
N LEU A 283 7.01 5.76 -0.61
CA LEU A 283 6.68 6.41 -1.86
C LEU A 283 5.56 5.67 -2.59
N SER A 284 4.56 6.42 -3.05
CA SER A 284 3.53 5.93 -3.96
C SER A 284 3.68 6.60 -5.32
N LEU A 285 3.64 5.80 -6.39
CA LEU A 285 3.64 6.25 -7.78
C LEU A 285 2.32 5.86 -8.45
N ILE A 286 1.82 6.73 -9.32
CA ILE A 286 0.66 6.45 -10.18
C ILE A 286 1.06 6.79 -11.61
N MET A 287 1.02 5.78 -12.48
CA MET A 287 1.33 5.86 -13.90
C MET A 287 0.10 5.47 -14.72
N PRO A 288 -0.05 5.97 -15.98
CA PRO A 288 -1.10 5.49 -16.87
C PRO A 288 -0.93 3.99 -17.18
N ASN A 289 -2.03 3.25 -17.24
CA ASN A 289 -2.05 1.90 -17.79
C ASN A 289 -2.28 1.98 -19.31
N HIS A 290 -1.50 1.24 -20.09
CA HIS A 290 -1.60 1.22 -21.56
C HIS A 290 -1.17 -0.14 -22.11
N ASN A 291 -1.85 -0.61 -23.16
CA ASN A 291 -1.64 -1.94 -23.74
C ASN A 291 -0.21 -2.23 -24.24
N ALA A 292 0.58 -1.19 -24.53
CA ALA A 292 1.97 -1.31 -24.93
C ALA A 292 2.95 -0.85 -23.83
N PHE A 293 2.49 -0.68 -22.58
CA PHE A 293 3.32 -0.30 -21.45
C PHE A 293 3.18 -1.34 -20.35
N TYR A 294 4.27 -1.96 -19.99
CA TYR A 294 4.30 -3.06 -19.05
C TYR A 294 5.14 -2.69 -17.82
N VAL A 295 4.60 -2.97 -16.65
CA VAL A 295 5.29 -2.84 -15.37
C VAL A 295 5.26 -4.19 -14.68
N ALA A 296 6.40 -4.72 -14.30
CA ALA A 296 6.47 -6.01 -13.62
C ALA A 296 5.75 -5.94 -12.27
N ALA A 297 4.79 -6.81 -12.06
CA ALA A 297 4.13 -6.95 -10.76
C ALA A 297 5.02 -7.68 -9.73
N THR A 298 5.90 -8.54 -10.22
CA THR A 298 6.91 -9.28 -9.44
C THR A 298 8.15 -9.44 -10.30
N LEU A 299 9.28 -9.70 -9.69
CA LEU A 299 10.48 -10.06 -10.44
C LEU A 299 10.25 -11.37 -11.24
N PRO A 300 10.60 -11.42 -12.53
CA PRO A 300 10.40 -12.60 -13.35
C PRO A 300 11.37 -13.72 -12.93
N LYS A 301 10.97 -14.95 -13.17
CA LYS A 301 11.87 -16.10 -13.03
C LYS A 301 12.98 -16.04 -14.08
N VAL A 302 14.17 -16.51 -13.72
CA VAL A 302 15.32 -16.57 -14.65
C VAL A 302 15.29 -17.91 -15.36
N PRO A 303 15.12 -17.97 -16.70
CA PRO A 303 15.20 -19.22 -17.45
C PRO A 303 16.64 -19.76 -17.46
N ARG A 304 16.78 -21.05 -17.23
CA ARG A 304 18.03 -21.81 -17.35
C ARG A 304 17.83 -22.95 -18.34
N ASP A 305 18.91 -23.54 -18.82
CA ASP A 305 18.87 -24.70 -19.73
C ASP A 305 18.15 -25.91 -19.11
N ASP A 306 18.18 -26.05 -17.80
CA ASP A 306 17.55 -27.08 -16.97
C ASP A 306 16.21 -26.65 -16.34
N GLY A 307 15.66 -25.50 -16.70
CA GLY A 307 14.42 -24.92 -16.15
C GLY A 307 14.62 -23.50 -15.63
N PHE A 308 13.61 -23.02 -14.92
CA PHE A 308 13.65 -21.68 -14.30
C PHE A 308 14.27 -21.74 -12.91
N ALA A 309 15.29 -20.90 -12.67
CA ALA A 309 15.75 -20.66 -11.32
C ALA A 309 14.72 -19.84 -10.54
N ASP A 310 14.38 -20.31 -9.36
CA ASP A 310 13.60 -19.50 -8.44
C ASP A 310 14.50 -18.42 -7.82
N ARG A 311 13.96 -17.19 -7.72
CA ARG A 311 14.60 -16.12 -6.96
C ARG A 311 14.45 -16.40 -5.48
N THR A 312 15.38 -15.90 -4.68
CA THR A 312 15.29 -16.04 -3.23
C THR A 312 14.06 -15.27 -2.69
N PRO A 313 13.44 -15.73 -1.60
CA PRO A 313 12.34 -15.00 -0.98
C PRO A 313 12.68 -13.55 -0.64
N ASP A 314 13.94 -13.28 -0.26
CA ASP A 314 14.41 -11.94 0.08
C ASP A 314 14.44 -11.01 -1.14
N GLU A 315 14.92 -11.48 -2.31
CA GLU A 315 14.89 -10.70 -3.56
C GLU A 315 13.45 -10.34 -3.97
N ILE A 316 12.50 -11.24 -3.75
CA ILE A 316 11.08 -10.99 -4.07
C ILE A 316 10.47 -10.01 -3.08
N ALA A 317 10.81 -10.11 -1.79
CA ALA A 317 10.29 -9.25 -0.73
C ALA A 317 10.74 -7.78 -0.86
N GLU A 318 11.91 -7.55 -1.44
CA GLU A 318 12.50 -6.22 -1.64
C GLU A 318 12.00 -5.50 -2.90
N TYR A 319 11.27 -6.20 -3.78
CA TYR A 319 10.68 -5.58 -4.96
C TYR A 319 9.46 -4.72 -4.59
N PRO A 320 9.29 -3.52 -5.19
CA PRO A 320 8.17 -2.65 -4.88
C PRO A 320 6.82 -3.33 -5.15
N SER A 321 5.82 -3.01 -4.34
CA SER A 321 4.46 -3.52 -4.53
C SER A 321 3.80 -2.82 -5.73
N VAL A 322 3.40 -3.59 -6.74
CA VAL A 322 2.76 -3.09 -7.96
C VAL A 322 1.32 -3.59 -8.04
N SER A 323 0.37 -2.68 -8.23
CA SER A 323 -1.05 -2.97 -8.43
C SER A 323 -1.53 -2.40 -9.76
N LEU A 324 -2.02 -3.29 -10.62
CA LEU A 324 -2.58 -2.94 -11.93
C LEU A 324 -4.08 -2.67 -11.77
N LYS A 325 -4.53 -1.51 -12.25
CA LYS A 325 -5.93 -1.12 -12.37
C LYS A 325 -6.25 -0.82 -13.83
N ASP A 326 -7.53 -0.74 -14.18
CA ASP A 326 -7.95 -0.53 -15.57
C ASP A 326 -7.28 0.69 -16.21
N ASP A 327 -7.24 1.83 -15.49
CA ASP A 327 -6.71 3.10 -16.01
C ASP A 327 -5.32 3.46 -15.51
N SER A 328 -4.77 2.74 -14.54
CA SER A 328 -3.53 3.15 -13.88
C SER A 328 -2.74 1.98 -13.29
N VAL A 329 -1.44 2.15 -13.24
CA VAL A 329 -0.51 1.30 -12.49
C VAL A 329 -0.11 2.06 -11.23
N GLN A 330 -0.32 1.46 -10.08
CA GLN A 330 0.10 1.98 -8.79
C GLN A 330 1.30 1.19 -8.27
N VAL A 331 2.39 1.90 -7.94
CA VAL A 331 3.60 1.32 -7.33
C VAL A 331 3.77 1.91 -5.95
N THR A 332 4.09 1.08 -4.96
CA THR A 332 4.37 1.52 -3.59
C THR A 332 5.66 0.88 -3.11
N SER A 333 6.55 1.71 -2.56
CA SER A 333 7.81 1.27 -1.97
C SER A 333 7.95 1.81 -0.54
N LYS A 334 8.44 0.98 0.36
CA LYS A 334 8.91 1.42 1.67
C LYS A 334 10.37 1.81 1.54
N ILE A 335 10.74 2.99 2.05
CA ILE A 335 12.10 3.51 1.99
C ILE A 335 12.77 3.41 3.37
N GLY A 336 11.98 3.57 4.44
CA GLY A 336 12.49 3.71 5.80
C GLY A 336 12.89 5.15 6.10
N ASP A 337 13.92 5.34 6.92
CA ASP A 337 14.39 6.66 7.32
C ASP A 337 15.25 7.29 6.23
N ILE A 338 14.98 8.58 5.91
CA ILE A 338 15.74 9.34 4.92
C ILE A 338 16.59 10.38 5.64
N PRO A 339 17.93 10.25 5.64
CA PRO A 339 18.83 11.18 6.27
C PRO A 339 18.83 12.55 5.58
N ILE A 340 19.48 13.52 6.21
CA ILE A 340 19.66 14.87 5.68
C ILE A 340 20.86 14.88 4.73
N GLY A 341 20.72 15.56 3.59
CA GLY A 341 21.83 15.89 2.71
C GLY A 341 22.44 14.72 1.94
N GLU A 342 21.77 13.55 1.95
CA GLU A 342 22.22 12.35 1.27
C GLU A 342 21.09 11.77 0.40
N PRO A 343 21.33 11.52 -0.90
CA PRO A 343 20.33 10.90 -1.75
C PRO A 343 20.18 9.42 -1.41
N ILE A 344 18.95 8.97 -1.23
CA ILE A 344 18.62 7.58 -0.93
C ILE A 344 17.83 6.96 -2.09
N ASP A 345 18.21 5.74 -2.46
CA ASP A 345 17.49 4.95 -3.44
C ASP A 345 16.08 4.59 -2.94
N VAL A 346 15.09 4.83 -3.79
CA VAL A 346 13.67 4.53 -3.49
C VAL A 346 13.38 3.04 -3.53
N PHE A 347 14.03 2.33 -4.46
CA PHE A 347 13.82 0.90 -4.66
C PHE A 347 15.06 0.11 -4.30
N VAL A 348 14.94 -0.86 -3.44
CA VAL A 348 16.02 -1.82 -3.19
C VAL A 348 16.28 -2.65 -4.46
N ALA A 349 15.22 -3.19 -5.06
CA ALA A 349 15.24 -3.79 -6.39
C ALA A 349 14.62 -2.83 -7.41
N PRO A 350 15.37 -2.33 -8.41
CA PRO A 350 14.84 -1.38 -9.39
C PRO A 350 13.56 -1.84 -10.08
N LEU A 351 12.62 -0.91 -10.32
CA LEU A 351 11.36 -1.20 -10.99
C LEU A 351 11.60 -1.59 -12.45
N ARG A 352 10.99 -2.68 -12.91
CA ARG A 352 11.11 -3.17 -14.28
C ARG A 352 10.00 -2.59 -15.15
N LEU A 353 10.37 -1.83 -16.18
CA LEU A 353 9.45 -1.26 -17.16
C LEU A 353 9.81 -1.73 -18.56
N CYS A 354 8.81 -2.04 -19.38
CA CYS A 354 8.99 -2.30 -20.80
C CYS A 354 7.95 -1.53 -21.61
N ALA A 355 8.37 -0.94 -22.72
CA ALA A 355 7.53 -0.16 -23.61
C ALA A 355 7.58 -0.72 -25.03
N GLY A 356 6.43 -0.96 -25.65
CA GLY A 356 6.34 -1.36 -27.05
C GLY A 356 6.54 -0.18 -28.01
N LYS A 357 6.93 -0.49 -29.26
CA LYS A 357 7.19 0.50 -30.34
C LYS A 357 6.04 1.49 -30.56
N ASP A 358 4.80 1.10 -30.25
CA ASP A 358 3.60 1.94 -30.39
C ASP A 358 3.62 3.18 -29.47
N LEU A 359 4.48 3.18 -28.46
CA LEU A 359 4.69 4.30 -27.56
C LEU A 359 5.77 5.27 -28.02
N GLY A 360 6.55 4.92 -29.04
CA GLY A 360 7.65 5.74 -29.54
C GLY A 360 7.23 7.17 -29.85
N GLY A 361 7.89 8.16 -29.22
CA GLY A 361 7.58 9.58 -29.29
C GLY A 361 6.50 10.07 -28.33
N LYS A 362 5.82 9.18 -27.60
CA LYS A 362 4.84 9.56 -26.56
C LYS A 362 5.53 9.91 -25.24
N ARG A 363 4.77 10.53 -24.34
CA ARG A 363 5.22 10.92 -23.00
C ARG A 363 4.17 10.50 -21.98
N PHE A 364 4.58 9.87 -20.87
CA PHE A 364 3.71 9.53 -19.76
C PHE A 364 4.09 10.35 -18.53
N GLY A 365 3.08 10.90 -17.86
CA GLY A 365 3.25 11.55 -16.56
C GLY A 365 3.14 10.53 -15.43
N ILE A 366 4.12 10.52 -14.55
CA ILE A 366 4.08 9.80 -13.27
C ILE A 366 3.72 10.80 -12.19
N ARG A 367 2.68 10.53 -11.41
CA ARG A 367 2.39 11.28 -10.19
C ARG A 367 3.00 10.53 -9.02
N TYR A 368 3.67 11.24 -8.13
CA TYR A 368 4.21 10.66 -6.92
C TYR A 368 3.66 11.34 -5.66
N ALA A 369 3.66 10.59 -4.56
CA ALA A 369 3.43 11.09 -3.22
C ALA A 369 4.35 10.36 -2.25
N LEU A 370 5.25 11.10 -1.60
CA LEU A 370 6.08 10.62 -0.50
C LEU A 370 5.37 10.91 0.82
N HIS A 371 5.25 9.90 1.64
CA HIS A 371 4.71 9.96 2.99
C HIS A 371 5.83 9.67 3.99
N GLY A 372 5.79 10.29 5.15
CA GLY A 372 6.68 10.05 6.28
C GLY A 372 5.96 10.44 7.56
N GLN A 373 6.35 9.87 8.70
CA GLN A 373 5.67 10.11 9.97
C GLN A 373 5.75 11.57 10.41
N ASN A 374 6.85 12.24 10.11
CA ASN A 374 7.11 13.63 10.48
C ASN A 374 7.00 14.62 9.30
N LEU A 375 6.42 14.22 8.17
CA LEU A 375 6.07 15.14 7.10
C LEU A 375 4.77 15.89 7.42
N ARG A 376 4.77 17.22 7.28
CA ARG A 376 3.56 18.08 7.45
C ARG A 376 2.44 17.68 6.51
N SER A 377 2.80 17.36 5.29
CA SER A 377 1.94 16.86 4.24
C SER A 377 2.76 15.98 3.30
N PRO A 378 2.14 15.03 2.58
CA PRO A 378 2.87 14.25 1.59
C PRO A 378 3.56 15.15 0.56
N ALA A 379 4.85 14.92 0.29
CA ALA A 379 5.56 15.59 -0.79
C ALA A 379 5.07 15.01 -2.13
N LYS A 380 4.38 15.84 -2.92
CA LYS A 380 3.73 15.45 -4.17
C LYS A 380 4.36 16.13 -5.36
N GLY A 381 4.43 15.42 -6.48
CA GLY A 381 4.91 16.00 -7.71
C GLY A 381 4.65 15.12 -8.92
N LYS A 382 5.27 15.50 -10.03
CA LYS A 382 5.15 14.81 -11.32
C LYS A 382 6.51 14.56 -11.91
N LEU A 383 6.69 13.36 -12.47
CA LEU A 383 7.83 12.97 -13.31
C LEU A 383 7.31 12.57 -14.69
N ARG A 384 8.21 12.40 -15.64
CA ARG A 384 7.87 12.04 -17.01
C ARG A 384 8.70 10.86 -17.51
N LEU A 385 8.04 9.94 -18.21
CA LEU A 385 8.69 8.96 -19.08
C LEU A 385 8.60 9.45 -20.52
N ILE A 386 9.71 9.39 -21.23
CA ILE A 386 9.80 9.78 -22.65
C ILE A 386 10.20 8.54 -23.43
N PHE A 387 9.32 8.04 -24.28
CA PHE A 387 9.56 6.82 -25.03
C PHE A 387 10.32 7.11 -26.33
N ARG A 388 11.49 6.48 -26.47
CA ARG A 388 12.32 6.55 -27.69
C ARG A 388 12.01 5.38 -28.60
N LYS A 389 12.01 5.66 -29.92
CA LYS A 389 11.89 4.62 -30.97
C LYS A 389 13.15 3.80 -31.06
#